data_095d0b3276f58f1a4c082bfccf9a807e
#
_entry.id   095d0b3276f58f1a4c082bfccf9a807e
#
_cell.length_a   1.000
_cell.length_b   1.000
_cell.length_c   1.000
_cell.angle_alpha   90.00
_cell.angle_beta   90.00
_cell.angle_gamma   90.00
#
_symmetry.space_group_name_H-M   'P 1'
#
loop_
_entity.id
_entity.type
_entity.pdbx_description
1 polymer ?
#
loop_
_entity_poly.entity_id
_entity_poly.type
_entity_poly.pdbx_seq_one_letter_code
_entity_poly.pdbx_strand_id
1 'polypeptide(L)'
;MSDPQKDLPPAEQQENAALAALGLDSAREAMATPRQAIGEMTEAAALLGESVAPVPPAASLKARLMNRVADYELLKPIADVRRDENTWVHTGMDGIDTKLLFREKSTGRTTYLVRMAPGARMAPHHHGDVEQCLVIQGDIRWGSLVFEEGDFMVMGKDTAHPEVHTVNGVVMLIISGHNEFQRAGG
;
A
#
# COMPACT_ATOMS: atom_id res chain seq x y z
N MET A 1 38.11 20.46 -13.78
CA MET A 1 36.80 20.06 -14.28
C MET A 1 36.50 18.72 -13.62
N SER A 2 35.55 18.67 -12.70
CA SER A 2 35.13 17.43 -12.05
C SER A 2 34.31 16.60 -13.02
N ASP A 3 34.63 15.32 -13.09
CA ASP A 3 33.93 14.33 -13.91
C ASP A 3 32.53 14.11 -13.34
N PRO A 4 31.46 14.45 -14.08
CA PRO A 4 30.08 14.35 -13.60
C PRO A 4 29.62 12.91 -13.35
N GLN A 5 30.38 11.90 -13.78
CA GLN A 5 30.06 10.49 -13.55
C GLN A 5 30.48 10.00 -12.16
N LYS A 6 31.33 10.72 -11.45
CA LYS A 6 31.91 10.29 -10.18
C LYS A 6 30.94 10.39 -8.99
N ASP A 7 29.87 11.18 -9.15
CA ASP A 7 28.86 11.43 -8.10
C ASP A 7 27.58 10.58 -8.25
N LEU A 8 27.55 9.67 -9.23
CA LEU A 8 26.40 8.77 -9.43
C LEU A 8 26.49 7.54 -8.52
N PRO A 9 25.34 6.94 -8.14
CA PRO A 9 25.31 5.67 -7.43
C PRO A 9 26.07 4.56 -8.17
N PRO A 10 26.71 3.60 -7.49
CA PRO A 10 27.54 2.57 -8.12
C PRO A 10 26.84 1.76 -9.22
N ALA A 11 25.53 1.52 -9.07
CA ALA A 11 24.73 0.81 -10.07
C ALA A 11 24.59 1.61 -11.37
N GLU A 12 24.38 2.93 -11.29
CA GLU A 12 24.29 3.81 -12.45
C GLU A 12 25.64 4.03 -13.14
N GLN A 13 26.73 3.99 -12.36
CA GLN A 13 28.10 4.03 -12.94
C GLN A 13 28.40 2.77 -13.76
N GLN A 14 27.97 1.59 -13.29
CA GLN A 14 28.13 0.33 -14.02
C GLN A 14 27.28 0.28 -15.28
N GLU A 15 26.03 0.77 -15.21
CA GLU A 15 25.14 0.83 -16.36
C GLU A 15 25.68 1.78 -17.43
N ASN A 16 26.15 2.97 -17.03
CA ASN A 16 26.77 3.93 -17.96
C ASN A 16 28.02 3.37 -18.60
N ALA A 17 28.88 2.68 -17.86
CA ALA A 17 30.06 2.04 -18.40
C ALA A 17 29.73 0.91 -19.40
N ALA A 18 28.66 0.16 -19.15
CA ALA A 18 28.18 -0.88 -20.05
C ALA A 18 27.61 -0.28 -21.35
N LEU A 19 26.86 0.80 -21.26
CA LEU A 19 26.29 1.51 -22.42
C LEU A 19 27.41 2.14 -23.29
N ALA A 20 28.44 2.74 -22.64
CA ALA A 20 29.61 3.27 -23.31
C ALA A 20 30.38 2.18 -24.06
N ALA A 21 30.59 1.02 -23.44
CA ALA A 21 31.27 -0.12 -24.04
C ALA A 21 30.53 -0.69 -25.27
N LEU A 22 29.20 -0.50 -25.33
CA LEU A 22 28.36 -0.92 -26.45
C LEU A 22 28.18 0.19 -27.52
N GLY A 23 28.73 1.38 -27.31
CA GLY A 23 28.57 2.54 -28.22
C GLY A 23 27.15 3.09 -28.21
N LEU A 24 26.38 2.91 -27.16
CA LEU A 24 24.98 3.32 -27.02
C LEU A 24 24.81 4.60 -26.19
N ASP A 25 25.88 5.33 -25.91
CA ASP A 25 25.85 6.58 -25.13
C ASP A 25 24.91 7.63 -25.75
N SER A 26 24.92 7.72 -27.10
CA SER A 26 24.05 8.65 -27.83
C SER A 26 22.55 8.26 -27.75
N ALA A 27 22.24 7.01 -27.47
CA ALA A 27 20.85 6.56 -27.32
C ALA A 27 20.20 7.10 -26.04
N ARG A 28 20.99 7.32 -24.99
CA ARG A 28 20.49 7.85 -23.71
C ARG A 28 20.23 9.36 -23.76
N GLU A 29 21.05 10.11 -24.49
CA GLU A 29 20.80 11.55 -24.75
C GLU A 29 19.58 11.75 -25.63
N ALA A 30 19.35 10.84 -26.60
CA ALA A 30 18.15 10.86 -27.44
C ALA A 30 16.86 10.48 -26.66
N MET A 31 16.96 9.79 -25.52
CA MET A 31 15.85 9.43 -24.65
C MET A 31 15.53 10.49 -23.57
N ALA A 32 15.94 11.72 -23.74
CA ALA A 32 15.71 12.82 -22.79
C ALA A 32 14.23 13.12 -22.48
N THR A 33 13.29 12.52 -23.22
CA THR A 33 11.86 12.53 -22.90
C THR A 33 11.26 11.13 -23.09
N PRO A 34 11.36 10.24 -22.08
CA PRO A 34 10.85 8.86 -22.21
C PRO A 34 9.38 8.77 -22.64
N ARG A 35 8.54 9.70 -22.22
CA ARG A 35 7.13 9.75 -22.60
C ARG A 35 6.90 10.09 -24.08
N GLN A 36 7.67 10.98 -24.64
CA GLN A 36 7.54 11.37 -26.03
C GLN A 36 8.03 10.24 -26.95
N ALA A 37 9.19 9.64 -26.62
CA ALA A 37 9.72 8.50 -27.36
C ALA A 37 8.79 7.27 -27.33
N ILE A 38 8.17 6.99 -26.17
CA ILE A 38 7.16 5.93 -26.05
C ILE A 38 5.93 6.26 -26.89
N GLY A 39 5.49 7.53 -26.91
CA GLY A 39 4.37 7.99 -27.73
C GLY A 39 4.65 7.77 -29.23
N GLU A 40 5.80 8.21 -29.72
CA GLU A 40 6.22 8.05 -31.13
C GLU A 40 6.37 6.58 -31.54
N MET A 41 6.95 5.75 -30.66
CA MET A 41 7.05 4.31 -30.90
C MET A 41 5.67 3.62 -30.89
N THR A 42 4.75 4.06 -30.04
CA THR A 42 3.38 3.52 -30.00
C THR A 42 2.62 3.89 -31.25
N GLU A 43 2.78 5.12 -31.75
CA GLU A 43 2.16 5.58 -32.98
C GLU A 43 2.73 4.86 -34.20
N ALA A 44 4.05 4.69 -34.28
CA ALA A 44 4.70 3.89 -35.33
C ALA A 44 4.25 2.44 -35.30
N ALA A 45 4.13 1.82 -34.12
CA ALA A 45 3.64 0.46 -33.96
C ALA A 45 2.16 0.33 -34.37
N ALA A 46 1.33 1.33 -34.10
CA ALA A 46 -0.06 1.36 -34.53
C ALA A 46 -0.17 1.41 -36.07
N LEU A 47 0.61 2.27 -36.72
CA LEU A 47 0.67 2.37 -38.18
C LEU A 47 1.18 1.07 -38.84
N LEU A 48 2.17 0.42 -38.25
CA LEU A 48 2.63 -0.89 -38.70
C LEU A 48 1.53 -1.96 -38.51
N GLY A 49 0.78 -1.92 -37.40
CA GLY A 49 -0.34 -2.79 -37.15
C GLY A 49 -1.46 -2.66 -38.17
N GLU A 50 -1.76 -1.44 -38.63
CA GLU A 50 -2.75 -1.18 -39.68
C GLU A 50 -2.32 -1.68 -41.07
N SER A 51 -1.01 -1.81 -41.31
CA SER A 51 -0.47 -2.32 -42.58
C SER A 51 -0.55 -3.84 -42.71
N VAL A 52 -0.81 -4.56 -41.62
CA VAL A 52 -0.92 -6.03 -41.58
C VAL A 52 -2.37 -6.45 -41.77
N ALA A 53 -2.63 -7.39 -42.67
CA ALA A 53 -3.97 -7.92 -42.85
C ALA A 53 -4.51 -8.51 -41.55
N PRO A 54 -5.74 -8.17 -41.12
CA PRO A 54 -6.32 -8.68 -39.90
C PRO A 54 -6.39 -10.22 -39.90
N VAL A 55 -5.81 -10.85 -38.90
CA VAL A 55 -5.95 -12.28 -38.68
C VAL A 55 -7.14 -12.50 -37.76
N PRO A 56 -8.19 -13.22 -38.20
CA PRO A 56 -9.34 -13.45 -37.35
C PRO A 56 -8.90 -14.25 -36.11
N PRO A 57 -9.37 -13.86 -34.91
CA PRO A 57 -9.04 -14.59 -33.70
C PRO A 57 -9.61 -15.99 -33.74
N ALA A 58 -8.97 -16.95 -33.06
CA ALA A 58 -9.49 -18.31 -32.94
C ALA A 58 -10.93 -18.28 -32.40
N ALA A 59 -11.80 -19.12 -32.98
CA ALA A 59 -13.23 -19.19 -32.64
C ALA A 59 -13.46 -19.39 -31.11
N SER A 60 -12.53 -20.09 -30.45
CA SER A 60 -12.57 -20.33 -29.01
C SER A 60 -12.16 -19.12 -28.15
N LEU A 61 -11.55 -18.06 -28.72
CA LEU A 61 -11.02 -16.95 -27.95
C LEU A 61 -12.10 -16.22 -27.18
N LYS A 62 -13.25 -15.95 -27.82
CA LYS A 62 -14.37 -15.29 -27.17
C LYS A 62 -14.85 -16.06 -25.93
N ALA A 63 -15.07 -17.37 -26.09
CA ALA A 63 -15.51 -18.22 -24.97
C ALA A 63 -14.49 -18.23 -23.83
N ARG A 64 -13.21 -18.34 -24.14
CA ARG A 64 -12.11 -18.30 -23.15
C ARG A 64 -12.07 -16.95 -22.40
N LEU A 65 -12.24 -15.84 -23.11
CA LEU A 65 -12.26 -14.51 -22.49
C LEU A 65 -13.50 -14.34 -21.61
N MET A 66 -14.67 -14.76 -22.08
CA MET A 66 -15.93 -14.69 -21.29
C MET A 66 -15.86 -15.55 -20.04
N ASN A 67 -15.27 -16.74 -20.10
CA ASN A 67 -15.04 -17.57 -18.92
C ASN A 67 -14.09 -16.87 -17.93
N ARG A 68 -12.99 -16.26 -18.39
CA ARG A 68 -12.09 -15.50 -17.52
C ARG A 68 -12.75 -14.30 -16.88
N VAL A 69 -13.62 -13.61 -17.59
CA VAL A 69 -14.42 -12.49 -17.02
C VAL A 69 -15.38 -13.02 -15.96
N ALA A 70 -16.08 -14.11 -16.22
CA ALA A 70 -16.98 -14.73 -15.25
C ALA A 70 -16.22 -15.21 -14.00
N ASP A 71 -15.07 -15.86 -14.17
CA ASP A 71 -14.20 -16.26 -13.06
C ASP A 71 -13.73 -15.03 -12.24
N TYR A 72 -13.35 -13.95 -12.92
CA TYR A 72 -12.95 -12.71 -12.26
C TYR A 72 -14.08 -12.10 -11.42
N GLU A 73 -15.30 -12.03 -11.95
CA GLU A 73 -16.46 -11.49 -11.21
C GLU A 73 -16.82 -12.37 -9.99
N LEU A 74 -16.68 -13.71 -10.11
CA LEU A 74 -16.88 -14.62 -8.98
C LEU A 74 -15.81 -14.48 -7.89
N LEU A 75 -14.57 -14.15 -8.28
CA LEU A 75 -13.44 -14.04 -7.37
C LEU A 75 -13.18 -12.59 -6.91
N LYS A 76 -13.97 -11.63 -7.42
CA LYS A 76 -13.81 -10.23 -7.08
C LYS A 76 -14.02 -10.00 -5.59
N PRO A 77 -13.01 -9.49 -4.86
CA PRO A 77 -13.18 -9.18 -3.44
C PRO A 77 -14.19 -8.05 -3.27
N ILE A 78 -14.94 -8.07 -2.17
CA ILE A 78 -15.87 -6.99 -1.79
C ILE A 78 -15.14 -5.71 -1.39
N ALA A 79 -13.88 -5.83 -1.02
CA ALA A 79 -12.95 -4.73 -0.78
C ALA A 79 -11.54 -5.16 -1.17
N ASP A 80 -10.81 -4.27 -1.81
CA ASP A 80 -9.41 -4.46 -2.20
C ASP A 80 -8.68 -3.14 -1.96
N VAL A 81 -7.79 -3.12 -0.98
CA VAL A 81 -7.00 -1.95 -0.60
C VAL A 81 -5.53 -2.31 -0.78
N ARG A 82 -4.89 -1.72 -1.76
CA ARG A 82 -3.47 -1.93 -2.02
C ARG A 82 -2.60 -1.16 -1.03
N ARG A 83 -1.34 -1.59 -0.92
CA ARG A 83 -0.39 -1.02 0.05
C ARG A 83 -0.28 0.50 -0.04
N ASP A 84 -0.28 1.03 -1.23
CA ASP A 84 -0.12 2.45 -1.60
C ASP A 84 -1.46 3.20 -1.76
N GLU A 85 -2.58 2.48 -1.71
CA GLU A 85 -3.90 3.07 -1.67
C GLU A 85 -4.29 3.44 -0.24
N ASN A 86 -5.23 4.35 -0.09
CA ASN A 86 -5.68 4.94 1.16
C ASN A 86 -4.54 5.57 1.98
N THR A 87 -4.67 6.85 2.20
CA THR A 87 -3.68 7.64 2.94
C THR A 87 -3.76 7.32 4.43
N TRP A 88 -2.64 7.34 5.11
CA TRP A 88 -2.60 7.44 6.54
C TRP A 88 -3.16 8.79 7.00
N VAL A 89 -4.07 8.76 7.93
CA VAL A 89 -4.74 9.95 8.48
C VAL A 89 -4.27 10.14 9.91
N HIS A 90 -3.81 11.36 10.21
CA HIS A 90 -3.41 11.72 11.56
C HIS A 90 -4.64 11.79 12.48
N THR A 91 -4.55 11.17 13.65
CA THR A 91 -5.68 11.06 14.60
C THR A 91 -5.90 12.30 15.45
N GLY A 92 -4.98 13.26 15.41
CA GLY A 92 -4.92 14.39 16.35
C GLY A 92 -4.11 14.06 17.62
N MET A 93 -3.67 12.81 17.80
CA MET A 93 -2.77 12.40 18.87
C MET A 93 -1.35 12.28 18.33
N ASP A 94 -0.38 12.85 19.03
CA ASP A 94 1.02 12.90 18.60
C ASP A 94 1.58 11.52 18.28
N GLY A 95 2.09 11.37 17.07
CA GLY A 95 2.72 10.14 16.59
C GLY A 95 1.75 8.98 16.33
N ILE A 96 0.44 9.23 16.25
CA ILE A 96 -0.57 8.19 15.99
C ILE A 96 -1.35 8.50 14.72
N ASP A 97 -1.28 7.58 13.75
CA ASP A 97 -2.02 7.64 12.49
C ASP A 97 -2.85 6.38 12.28
N THR A 98 -3.92 6.53 11.53
CA THR A 98 -4.79 5.42 11.14
C THR A 98 -4.91 5.31 9.63
N LYS A 99 -5.16 4.10 9.14
CA LYS A 99 -5.46 3.82 7.73
C LYS A 99 -6.67 2.91 7.66
N LEU A 100 -7.78 3.43 7.12
CA LEU A 100 -9.00 2.65 6.91
C LEU A 100 -8.75 1.59 5.82
N LEU A 101 -9.08 0.35 6.11
CA LEU A 101 -9.04 -0.75 5.15
C LEU A 101 -10.44 -1.11 4.64
N PHE A 102 -11.39 -1.25 5.57
CA PHE A 102 -12.75 -1.64 5.22
C PHE A 102 -13.75 -1.18 6.28
N ARG A 103 -14.95 -0.81 5.82
CA ARG A 103 -16.11 -0.59 6.68
C ARG A 103 -17.26 -1.46 6.19
N GLU A 104 -17.70 -2.37 7.02
CA GLU A 104 -18.87 -3.20 6.76
C GLU A 104 -20.14 -2.37 6.91
N LYS A 105 -20.90 -2.19 5.82
CA LYS A 105 -22.09 -1.32 5.82
C LYS A 105 -23.23 -1.88 6.67
N SER A 106 -23.35 -3.19 6.75
CA SER A 106 -24.45 -3.88 7.46
C SER A 106 -24.33 -3.78 8.99
N THR A 107 -23.13 -3.86 9.53
CA THR A 107 -22.85 -3.88 10.97
C THR A 107 -22.22 -2.60 11.48
N GLY A 108 -21.66 -1.78 10.58
CA GLY A 108 -20.84 -0.62 10.92
C GLY A 108 -19.42 -0.97 11.37
N ARG A 109 -19.06 -2.26 11.43
CA ARG A 109 -17.71 -2.69 11.81
C ARG A 109 -16.66 -2.14 10.88
N THR A 110 -15.56 -1.73 11.47
CA THR A 110 -14.46 -1.08 10.75
C THR A 110 -13.18 -1.88 10.96
N THR A 111 -12.49 -2.15 9.87
CA THR A 111 -11.14 -2.73 9.85
C THR A 111 -10.16 -1.64 9.44
N TYR A 112 -9.17 -1.38 10.27
CA TYR A 112 -8.19 -0.32 10.03
C TYR A 112 -6.83 -0.68 10.60
N LEU A 113 -5.79 -0.05 10.07
CA LEU A 113 -4.47 -0.10 10.66
C LEU A 113 -4.28 1.11 11.57
N VAL A 114 -3.58 0.90 12.68
CA VAL A 114 -3.03 1.95 13.53
C VAL A 114 -1.53 1.83 13.50
N ARG A 115 -0.83 2.95 13.31
CA ARG A 115 0.60 3.03 13.55
C ARG A 115 0.87 4.05 14.64
N MET A 116 1.79 3.71 15.53
CA MET A 116 2.30 4.63 16.54
C MET A 116 3.81 4.78 16.35
N ALA A 117 4.29 6.00 16.35
CA ALA A 117 5.72 6.28 16.31
C ALA A 117 6.41 5.81 17.61
N PRO A 118 7.72 5.54 17.59
CA PRO A 118 8.48 5.23 18.81
C PRO A 118 8.23 6.27 19.90
N GLY A 119 7.89 5.81 21.10
CA GLY A 119 7.58 6.66 22.25
C GLY A 119 6.17 7.26 22.28
N ALA A 120 5.35 7.07 21.25
CA ALA A 120 3.98 7.56 21.22
C ALA A 120 3.12 6.92 22.33
N ARG A 121 2.13 7.71 22.78
CA ARG A 121 1.23 7.34 23.88
C ARG A 121 -0.21 7.63 23.50
N MET A 122 -1.10 6.74 23.89
CA MET A 122 -2.53 6.89 23.73
C MET A 122 -3.17 6.91 25.13
N ALA A 123 -3.97 7.92 25.39
CA ALA A 123 -4.63 8.11 26.69
C ALA A 123 -5.54 6.91 27.04
N PRO A 124 -5.82 6.72 28.33
CA PRO A 124 -6.80 5.73 28.78
C PRO A 124 -8.14 5.94 28.07
N HIS A 125 -8.76 4.86 27.62
CA HIS A 125 -10.06 4.92 26.95
C HIS A 125 -10.90 3.68 27.20
N HIS A 126 -12.18 3.78 26.86
CA HIS A 126 -13.16 2.72 26.97
C HIS A 126 -13.51 2.17 25.59
N HIS A 127 -13.73 0.86 25.51
CA HIS A 127 -14.19 0.20 24.30
C HIS A 127 -15.72 0.25 24.20
N GLY A 128 -16.25 0.96 23.22
CA GLY A 128 -17.69 1.05 22.97
C GLY A 128 -18.29 -0.21 22.35
N ASP A 129 -17.44 -1.12 21.86
CA ASP A 129 -17.78 -2.42 21.29
C ASP A 129 -16.60 -3.38 21.47
N VAL A 130 -16.76 -4.63 21.02
CA VAL A 130 -15.66 -5.60 20.97
C VAL A 130 -14.60 -5.10 19.99
N GLU A 131 -13.38 -4.99 20.47
CA GLU A 131 -12.21 -4.66 19.68
C GLU A 131 -11.26 -5.84 19.58
N GLN A 132 -10.84 -6.17 18.37
CA GLN A 132 -9.84 -7.18 18.07
C GLN A 132 -8.59 -6.47 17.56
N CYS A 133 -7.45 -6.80 18.14
CA CYS A 133 -6.17 -6.18 17.79
C CYS A 133 -5.11 -7.25 17.52
N LEU A 134 -4.46 -7.18 16.36
CA LEU A 134 -3.29 -7.97 16.01
C LEU A 134 -2.08 -7.06 15.88
N VAL A 135 -1.01 -7.32 16.61
CA VAL A 135 0.28 -6.65 16.44
C VAL A 135 0.95 -7.18 15.17
N ILE A 136 1.08 -6.34 14.16
CA ILE A 136 1.72 -6.71 12.87
C ILE A 136 3.23 -6.49 12.96
N GLN A 137 3.66 -5.43 13.68
CA GLN A 137 5.06 -5.08 13.82
C GLN A 137 5.26 -4.23 15.08
N GLY A 138 6.38 -4.43 15.77
CA GLY A 138 6.77 -3.63 16.92
C GLY A 138 6.18 -4.10 18.24
N ASP A 139 5.98 -3.18 19.18
CA ASP A 139 5.50 -3.48 20.52
C ASP A 139 4.43 -2.50 20.99
N ILE A 140 3.51 -2.98 21.83
CA ILE A 140 2.52 -2.16 22.53
C ILE A 140 2.43 -2.57 24.00
N ARG A 141 2.26 -1.61 24.89
CA ARG A 141 2.36 -1.81 26.35
C ARG A 141 1.28 -1.05 27.08
N TRP A 142 0.73 -1.67 28.12
CA TRP A 142 -0.08 -1.02 29.15
C TRP A 142 0.06 -1.73 30.50
N GLY A 143 0.25 -0.95 31.55
CA GLY A 143 0.58 -1.51 32.86
C GLY A 143 1.85 -2.38 32.80
N SER A 144 1.76 -3.63 33.23
CA SER A 144 2.84 -4.63 33.15
C SER A 144 2.77 -5.52 31.91
N LEU A 145 1.74 -5.35 31.08
CA LEU A 145 1.54 -6.17 29.89
C LEU A 145 2.35 -5.61 28.71
N VAL A 146 2.97 -6.52 27.98
CA VAL A 146 3.71 -6.23 26.73
C VAL A 146 3.18 -7.19 25.68
N PHE A 147 2.82 -6.63 24.52
CA PHE A 147 2.42 -7.40 23.33
C PHE A 147 3.38 -7.06 22.20
N GLU A 148 3.80 -8.08 21.49
CA GLU A 148 4.80 -8.00 20.43
C GLU A 148 4.24 -8.53 19.10
N GLU A 149 5.03 -8.47 18.07
CA GLU A 149 4.68 -8.95 16.72
C GLU A 149 4.10 -10.38 16.76
N GLY A 150 2.89 -10.54 16.19
CA GLY A 150 2.13 -11.77 16.16
C GLY A 150 1.15 -11.95 17.32
N ASP A 151 1.23 -11.14 18.38
CA ASP A 151 0.28 -11.23 19.49
C ASP A 151 -1.10 -10.70 19.08
N PHE A 152 -2.12 -11.40 19.54
CA PHE A 152 -3.51 -11.08 19.29
C PHE A 152 -4.27 -10.90 20.61
N MET A 153 -5.05 -9.84 20.69
CA MET A 153 -5.85 -9.54 21.87
C MET A 153 -7.27 -9.15 21.48
N VAL A 154 -8.21 -9.42 22.40
CA VAL A 154 -9.62 -9.04 22.25
C VAL A 154 -10.05 -8.29 23.49
N MET A 155 -10.50 -7.06 23.30
CA MET A 155 -11.10 -6.25 24.34
C MET A 155 -12.62 -6.33 24.24
N GLY A 156 -13.27 -6.57 25.36
CA GLY A 156 -14.72 -6.68 25.41
C GLY A 156 -15.39 -5.30 25.38
N LYS A 157 -16.64 -5.26 24.97
CA LYS A 157 -17.47 -4.06 25.12
C LYS A 157 -17.49 -3.60 26.59
N ASP A 158 -17.48 -2.31 26.81
CA ASP A 158 -17.50 -1.62 28.11
C ASP A 158 -16.25 -1.90 28.98
N THR A 159 -15.20 -2.53 28.41
CA THR A 159 -13.90 -2.61 29.06
C THR A 159 -13.09 -1.35 28.82
N ALA A 160 -12.08 -1.16 29.64
CA ALA A 160 -11.14 -0.04 29.52
C ALA A 160 -9.71 -0.51 29.75
N HIS A 161 -8.76 0.19 29.20
CA HIS A 161 -7.37 0.01 29.59
C HIS A 161 -6.71 1.36 29.96
N PRO A 162 -5.62 1.32 30.73
CA PRO A 162 -4.86 2.52 31.08
C PRO A 162 -4.16 3.10 29.83
N GLU A 163 -3.37 4.12 30.03
CA GLU A 163 -2.50 4.64 28.96
C GLU A 163 -1.73 3.51 28.27
N VAL A 164 -1.81 3.50 26.95
CA VAL A 164 -1.10 2.60 26.07
C VAL A 164 0.09 3.32 25.47
N HIS A 165 1.23 2.67 25.40
CA HIS A 165 2.41 3.26 24.77
C HIS A 165 3.22 2.20 24.01
N THR A 166 4.09 2.67 23.14
CA THR A 166 5.09 1.85 22.45
C THR A 166 6.48 2.38 22.71
N VAL A 167 7.47 1.51 22.76
CA VAL A 167 8.88 1.87 22.88
C VAL A 167 9.51 2.00 21.50
N ASN A 168 9.30 1.00 20.66
CA ASN A 168 9.97 0.89 19.36
C ASN A 168 9.10 1.32 18.18
N GLY A 169 7.87 1.74 18.45
CA GLY A 169 6.83 1.93 17.46
C GLY A 169 6.02 0.65 17.26
N VAL A 170 4.82 0.78 16.74
CA VAL A 170 3.93 -0.35 16.48
C VAL A 170 3.09 -0.11 15.23
N VAL A 171 2.77 -1.19 14.53
CA VAL A 171 1.69 -1.25 13.53
C VAL A 171 0.76 -2.38 13.96
N MET A 172 -0.53 -2.06 14.06
CA MET A 172 -1.57 -2.99 14.47
C MET A 172 -2.71 -3.01 13.46
N LEU A 173 -3.31 -4.19 13.28
CA LEU A 173 -4.63 -4.33 12.66
C LEU A 173 -5.69 -4.29 13.75
N ILE A 174 -6.67 -3.44 13.60
CA ILE A 174 -7.81 -3.34 14.52
C ILE A 174 -9.11 -3.60 13.76
N ILE A 175 -10.00 -4.38 14.40
CA ILE A 175 -11.36 -4.61 13.96
C ILE A 175 -12.28 -4.25 15.12
N SER A 176 -13.08 -3.19 14.94
CA SER A 176 -13.99 -2.70 15.97
C SER A 176 -15.32 -2.23 15.38
N GLY A 177 -16.41 -2.37 16.13
CA GLY A 177 -17.71 -1.78 15.78
C GLY A 177 -17.76 -0.26 15.95
N HIS A 178 -16.77 0.30 16.62
CA HIS A 178 -16.65 1.73 16.86
C HIS A 178 -15.21 2.18 16.54
N ASN A 179 -15.05 3.08 15.58
CA ASN A 179 -13.75 3.67 15.34
C ASN A 179 -13.52 4.82 16.31
N GLU A 180 -12.79 4.58 17.37
CA GLU A 180 -12.51 5.55 18.42
C GLU A 180 -11.72 6.76 17.92
N PHE A 181 -10.97 6.59 16.84
CA PHE A 181 -10.18 7.66 16.21
C PHE A 181 -10.99 8.62 15.32
N GLN A 182 -12.26 8.32 15.02
CA GLN A 182 -13.10 9.21 14.20
C GLN A 182 -13.73 10.37 14.98
N ARG A 183 -13.58 10.44 16.30
CA ARG A 183 -14.14 11.53 17.12
C ARG A 183 -13.29 12.79 17.19
N ALA A 184 -12.07 12.75 16.70
CA ALA A 184 -11.15 13.90 16.78
C ALA A 184 -11.23 14.89 15.60
N GLY A 185 -12.14 14.69 14.66
CA GLY A 185 -12.20 15.48 13.42
C GLY A 185 -13.61 15.76 12.88
N GLY A 186 -14.61 15.85 13.75
CA GLY A 186 -15.97 16.26 13.39
C GLY A 186 -16.30 17.64 13.94
#